data_b435384909dab526fbca1717c6f55939
#
_entry.id   b435384909dab526fbca1717c6f55939
#
_cell.length_a   1.000
_cell.length_b   1.000
_cell.length_c   1.000
_cell.angle_alpha   90.00
_cell.angle_beta   90.00
_cell.angle_gamma   90.00
#
_symmetry.space_group_name_H-M   'P 1'
#
loop_
_entity.id
_entity.type
_entity.pdbx_description
1 polymer ?
#
loop_
_entity_poly.entity_id
_entity_poly.type
_entity_poly.pdbx_seq_one_letter_code
_entity_poly.pdbx_strand_id
1 'polypeptide(L)'
;LDRAVIVHVFESRGAGVRWDHLRLDGGGPPGGSPGGAADVPLIERRAVARTVDSPEFRGMTFYEVHARTVINKVPEASRVPFRWTINPYRGCSHACNYCFARKTHEYLDLDSGADFDSRIVVKVNAAERVRAELAAPRWRGEHIAMGTNVDCYQRAEGRYRLMPGILAALRDAANPFSILTKGTLILRDLPLLLEAAERTRVGAAVSVGTADRDLARLVEPGAPPPRARLEAVAALNEAGIGCGVLMGPVIPYLSDSPAQLESAVRQIADAGAVSVSAITLHLRPGAREWFLAWLREH
;
A
#
# COMPACT_ATOMS: atom_id res chain seq x y z
N LEU A 1 -9.34 27.09 0.11
CA LEU A 1 -10.20 26.01 -0.38
C LEU A 1 -9.86 25.68 -1.84
N ASP A 2 -8.69 25.16 -2.10
CA ASP A 2 -8.42 24.55 -3.40
C ASP A 2 -7.10 23.78 -3.31
N ARG A 3 -7.21 22.44 -3.29
CA ARG A 3 -6.21 21.55 -3.87
C ARG A 3 -6.65 20.09 -3.70
N ALA A 4 -7.41 19.63 -4.70
CA ALA A 4 -7.55 18.19 -4.92
C ALA A 4 -6.16 17.60 -5.21
N VAL A 5 -5.66 16.74 -4.33
CA VAL A 5 -4.42 16.01 -4.57
C VAL A 5 -4.76 14.82 -5.45
N ILE A 6 -4.58 14.98 -6.75
CA ILE A 6 -4.74 13.89 -7.71
C ILE A 6 -3.47 13.02 -7.66
N VAL A 7 -3.59 11.82 -7.13
CA VAL A 7 -2.50 10.84 -7.15
C VAL A 7 -2.43 10.22 -8.55
N HIS A 8 -1.56 10.73 -9.42
CA HIS A 8 -1.20 10.08 -10.68
C HIS A 8 -0.03 9.13 -10.45
N VAL A 9 -0.24 7.85 -10.63
CA VAL A 9 0.81 6.83 -10.66
C VAL A 9 1.21 6.58 -12.11
N PHE A 10 2.50 6.48 -12.39
CA PHE A 10 3.10 6.60 -13.73
C PHE A 10 3.41 5.30 -14.40
N GLU A 11 3.19 5.28 -15.72
CA GLU A 11 3.88 4.40 -16.64
C GLU A 11 5.33 4.87 -16.82
N SER A 12 6.31 4.05 -16.45
CA SER A 12 7.67 4.22 -16.93
C SER A 12 7.81 3.45 -18.24
N ARG A 13 7.84 4.14 -19.37
CA ARG A 13 8.34 3.56 -20.61
C ARG A 13 9.86 3.50 -20.52
N GLY A 14 10.40 2.31 -20.76
CA GLY A 14 11.78 2.15 -21.19
C GLY A 14 12.71 1.46 -20.21
N ALA A 15 13.36 0.41 -20.74
CA ALA A 15 14.62 -0.19 -20.39
C ALA A 15 14.72 -0.99 -19.08
N GLY A 16 14.88 -2.29 -19.25
CA GLY A 16 15.29 -3.21 -18.20
C GLY A 16 14.11 -3.74 -17.38
N VAL A 17 14.00 -5.04 -17.31
CA VAL A 17 12.98 -5.67 -16.48
C VAL A 17 13.20 -5.19 -15.05
N ARG A 18 12.24 -4.46 -14.51
CA ARG A 18 12.27 -3.78 -13.19
C ARG A 18 12.54 -4.73 -12.00
N TRP A 19 12.70 -6.03 -12.29
CA TRP A 19 12.90 -7.14 -11.38
C TRP A 19 14.34 -7.60 -11.26
N ASP A 20 15.27 -7.06 -12.06
CA ASP A 20 16.69 -7.42 -11.98
C ASP A 20 17.32 -7.06 -10.63
N HIS A 21 16.65 -6.20 -9.83
CA HIS A 21 17.04 -5.86 -8.49
C HIS A 21 16.50 -6.80 -7.39
N LEU A 22 15.60 -7.73 -7.72
CA LEU A 22 15.14 -8.76 -6.79
C LEU A 22 16.11 -9.95 -6.84
N ARG A 23 16.60 -10.40 -5.69
CA ARG A 23 17.51 -11.53 -5.57
C ARG A 23 16.90 -12.61 -4.70
N LEU A 24 17.19 -13.86 -5.05
CA LEU A 24 17.03 -15.02 -4.17
C LEU A 24 18.27 -15.15 -3.31
N ASP A 25 18.12 -15.36 -2.01
CA ASP A 25 19.23 -15.86 -1.18
C ASP A 25 19.35 -17.37 -1.38
N GLY A 26 20.46 -17.76 -2.01
CA GLY A 26 21.12 -19.05 -1.91
C GLY A 26 20.26 -20.32 -1.92
N GLY A 27 19.41 -20.56 -2.91
CA GLY A 27 18.75 -21.83 -3.07
C GLY A 27 18.17 -21.95 -4.46
N GLY A 28 18.94 -22.47 -5.39
CA GLY A 28 18.39 -22.93 -6.66
C GLY A 28 17.33 -24.02 -6.42
N PRO A 29 16.30 -24.15 -7.24
CA PRO A 29 15.34 -25.23 -7.12
C PRO A 29 16.04 -26.58 -7.24
N PRO A 30 15.65 -27.58 -6.46
CA PRO A 30 16.18 -28.94 -6.64
C PRO A 30 15.79 -29.41 -8.03
N GLY A 31 16.77 -29.95 -8.76
CA GLY A 31 16.74 -30.34 -10.16
C GLY A 31 15.42 -30.92 -10.66
N GLY A 32 14.75 -30.16 -11.50
CA GLY A 32 13.65 -30.57 -12.34
C GLY A 32 14.05 -30.52 -13.80
N SER A 33 13.74 -31.55 -14.54
CA SER A 33 14.06 -31.77 -15.96
C SER A 33 13.65 -30.60 -16.86
N PRO A 34 14.33 -30.35 -17.98
CA PRO A 34 14.04 -29.24 -18.90
C PRO A 34 12.80 -29.55 -19.74
N GLY A 35 11.65 -29.20 -19.22
CA GLY A 35 10.37 -29.22 -19.90
C GLY A 35 9.58 -27.95 -19.57
N GLY A 36 9.42 -27.04 -20.54
CA GLY A 36 8.45 -25.95 -20.44
C GLY A 36 8.80 -24.77 -19.55
N ALA A 37 9.96 -24.16 -19.68
CA ALA A 37 10.34 -22.97 -18.92
C ALA A 37 9.56 -21.69 -19.28
N ALA A 38 8.62 -21.75 -20.24
CA ALA A 38 7.88 -20.60 -20.75
C ALA A 38 6.63 -20.23 -19.92
N ASP A 39 6.05 -21.18 -19.17
CA ASP A 39 4.74 -20.99 -18.50
C ASP A 39 4.81 -20.62 -17.00
N VAL A 40 5.99 -20.53 -16.42
CA VAL A 40 6.13 -20.17 -15.00
C VAL A 40 6.32 -18.66 -14.88
N PRO A 41 5.48 -17.95 -14.08
CA PRO A 41 5.60 -16.51 -13.86
C PRO A 41 7.00 -16.09 -13.44
N LEU A 42 7.45 -14.91 -13.92
CA LEU A 42 8.81 -14.42 -13.68
C LEU A 42 9.15 -14.37 -12.19
N ILE A 43 8.18 -13.96 -11.36
CA ILE A 43 8.36 -13.91 -9.91
C ILE A 43 8.64 -15.27 -9.30
N GLU A 44 8.02 -16.34 -9.78
CA GLU A 44 8.22 -17.69 -9.25
C GLU A 44 9.60 -18.26 -9.56
N ARG A 45 10.29 -17.69 -10.56
CA ARG A 45 11.69 -18.04 -10.88
C ARG A 45 12.72 -17.33 -9.98
N ARG A 46 12.30 -16.27 -9.28
CA ARG A 46 13.20 -15.34 -8.56
C ARG A 46 12.83 -15.08 -7.10
N ALA A 47 11.85 -15.79 -6.58
CA ALA A 47 11.36 -15.61 -5.22
C ALA A 47 11.21 -16.94 -4.49
N VAL A 48 11.31 -16.91 -3.17
CA VAL A 48 10.92 -18.04 -2.33
C VAL A 48 9.40 -17.95 -2.13
N ALA A 49 8.65 -18.84 -2.78
CA ALA A 49 7.21 -18.92 -2.57
C ALA A 49 6.90 -19.58 -1.23
N ARG A 50 6.05 -18.92 -0.44
CA ARG A 50 5.51 -19.49 0.81
C ARG A 50 4.00 -19.45 0.75
N THR A 51 3.37 -20.62 0.67
CA THR A 51 1.93 -20.73 0.88
C THR A 51 1.67 -20.89 2.37
N VAL A 52 0.80 -20.03 2.90
CA VAL A 52 0.43 -20.05 4.30
C VAL A 52 -0.95 -20.67 4.43
N ASP A 53 -1.01 -21.81 5.09
CA ASP A 53 -2.26 -22.55 5.33
C ASP A 53 -2.82 -22.23 6.72
N SER A 54 -3.13 -20.96 6.95
CA SER A 54 -3.83 -20.52 8.15
C SER A 54 -5.16 -19.84 7.75
N PRO A 55 -6.18 -19.85 8.63
CA PRO A 55 -7.48 -19.26 8.30
C PRO A 55 -7.40 -17.82 7.83
N GLU A 56 -6.47 -17.03 8.41
CA GLU A 56 -6.28 -15.62 8.09
C GLU A 56 -5.69 -15.40 6.68
N PHE A 57 -4.96 -16.38 6.15
CA PHE A 57 -4.24 -16.28 4.88
C PHE A 57 -4.63 -17.38 3.89
N ARG A 58 -5.79 -18.01 4.07
CA ARG A 58 -6.26 -19.05 3.17
C ARG A 58 -6.32 -18.55 1.73
N GLY A 59 -5.71 -19.32 0.82
CA GLY A 59 -5.62 -18.98 -0.60
C GLY A 59 -4.59 -17.90 -0.96
N MET A 60 -3.76 -17.48 0.00
CA MET A 60 -2.70 -16.49 -0.26
C MET A 60 -1.34 -17.18 -0.45
N THR A 61 -0.56 -16.65 -1.41
CA THR A 61 0.84 -17.05 -1.62
C THR A 61 1.72 -15.83 -1.39
N PHE A 62 2.76 -15.99 -0.59
CA PHE A 62 3.76 -14.96 -0.35
C PHE A 62 5.04 -15.29 -1.12
N TYR A 63 5.52 -14.33 -1.90
CA TYR A 63 6.80 -14.40 -2.59
C TYR A 63 7.81 -13.55 -1.83
N GLU A 64 8.63 -14.21 -1.01
CA GLU A 64 9.69 -13.56 -0.24
C GLU A 64 10.87 -13.23 -1.15
N VAL A 65 11.27 -11.97 -1.16
CA VAL A 65 12.37 -11.48 -2.01
C VAL A 65 13.32 -10.58 -1.22
N HIS A 66 14.58 -10.59 -1.61
CA HIS A 66 15.59 -9.63 -1.14
C HIS A 66 15.70 -8.48 -2.15
N ALA A 67 15.20 -7.31 -1.76
CA ALA A 67 15.25 -6.12 -2.60
C ALA A 67 16.64 -5.46 -2.54
N ARG A 68 17.14 -4.98 -3.70
CA ARG A 68 18.37 -4.17 -3.76
C ARG A 68 18.14 -2.74 -3.27
N THR A 69 16.95 -2.20 -3.53
CA THR A 69 16.50 -0.87 -3.12
C THR A 69 15.06 -0.92 -2.65
N VAL A 70 14.72 -0.11 -1.66
CA VAL A 70 13.36 -0.02 -1.11
C VAL A 70 12.84 1.41 -1.17
N ILE A 71 13.72 2.41 -1.05
CA ILE A 71 13.38 3.82 -1.29
C ILE A 71 13.38 4.07 -2.79
N ASN A 72 12.21 4.45 -3.33
CA ASN A 72 12.02 4.64 -4.77
C ASN A 72 11.76 6.11 -5.06
N LYS A 73 12.48 6.65 -6.05
CA LYS A 73 12.20 7.99 -6.58
C LYS A 73 10.95 7.96 -7.45
N VAL A 74 10.05 8.89 -7.21
CA VAL A 74 8.88 9.11 -8.06
C VAL A 74 9.32 9.86 -9.31
N PRO A 75 8.87 9.48 -10.52
CA PRO A 75 9.21 10.20 -11.75
C PRO A 75 8.83 11.69 -11.67
N GLU A 76 9.66 12.55 -12.24
CA GLU A 76 9.46 14.02 -12.18
C GLU A 76 8.18 14.49 -12.87
N ALA A 77 7.74 13.76 -13.90
CA ALA A 77 6.47 14.00 -14.58
C ALA A 77 5.25 13.69 -13.70
N SER A 78 5.45 13.12 -12.51
CA SER A 78 4.38 12.83 -11.57
C SER A 78 3.83 14.10 -10.92
N ARG A 79 2.50 14.19 -10.83
CA ARG A 79 1.80 15.31 -10.16
C ARG A 79 1.57 15.06 -8.67
N VAL A 80 2.14 13.99 -8.08
CA VAL A 80 2.00 13.72 -6.65
C VAL A 80 2.89 14.66 -5.84
N PRO A 81 2.48 15.04 -4.60
CA PRO A 81 3.19 16.02 -3.79
C PRO A 81 4.42 15.45 -3.05
N PHE A 82 4.92 14.29 -3.46
CA PHE A 82 6.08 13.63 -2.86
C PHE A 82 7.03 13.09 -3.93
N ARG A 83 8.30 13.03 -3.58
CA ARG A 83 9.37 12.59 -4.48
C ARG A 83 9.86 11.18 -4.20
N TRP A 84 9.68 10.69 -2.98
CA TRP A 84 10.22 9.41 -2.54
C TRP A 84 9.15 8.56 -1.88
N THR A 85 9.21 7.27 -2.13
CA THR A 85 8.26 6.30 -1.56
C THR A 85 8.96 5.05 -1.05
N ILE A 86 8.37 4.43 -0.03
CA ILE A 86 8.71 3.09 0.42
C ILE A 86 7.48 2.21 0.22
N ASN A 87 7.66 1.07 -0.47
CA ASN A 87 6.64 0.04 -0.63
C ASN A 87 7.25 -1.31 -0.24
N PRO A 88 7.01 -1.81 0.98
CA PRO A 88 7.58 -3.07 1.46
C PRO A 88 6.95 -4.30 0.80
N TYR A 89 5.77 -4.13 0.20
CA TYR A 89 5.01 -5.18 -0.47
C TYR A 89 4.72 -4.84 -1.93
N ARG A 90 4.27 -5.85 -2.71
CA ARG A 90 3.52 -5.70 -3.96
C ARG A 90 2.35 -6.65 -3.94
N GLY A 91 1.23 -6.24 -4.56
CA GLY A 91 -0.07 -6.85 -4.28
C GLY A 91 -0.63 -6.37 -2.95
N CYS A 92 -1.93 -6.48 -2.79
CA CYS A 92 -2.59 -5.94 -1.60
C CYS A 92 -3.81 -6.77 -1.23
N SER A 93 -3.74 -7.41 -0.07
CA SER A 93 -4.83 -8.24 0.46
C SER A 93 -6.07 -7.45 0.90
N HIS A 94 -6.08 -6.13 0.79
CA HIS A 94 -7.31 -5.33 0.92
C HIS A 94 -8.27 -5.56 -0.24
N ALA A 95 -7.78 -6.06 -1.37
CA ALA A 95 -8.56 -6.51 -2.52
C ALA A 95 -9.53 -5.45 -3.08
N CYS A 96 -9.18 -4.16 -2.99
CA CYS A 96 -10.05 -3.10 -3.48
C CYS A 96 -10.31 -3.27 -4.98
N ASN A 97 -11.58 -3.35 -5.37
CA ASN A 97 -11.97 -3.63 -6.77
C ASN A 97 -11.59 -2.51 -7.74
N TYR A 98 -11.45 -1.30 -7.26
CA TYR A 98 -11.05 -0.11 -8.03
C TYR A 98 -9.54 0.20 -7.98
N CYS A 99 -8.71 -0.64 -7.36
CA CYS A 99 -7.32 -0.29 -7.06
C CYS A 99 -6.49 -0.06 -8.32
N PHE A 100 -5.96 1.13 -8.48
CA PHE A 100 -5.11 1.50 -9.63
C PHE A 100 -3.79 0.72 -9.69
N ALA A 101 -3.34 0.17 -8.57
CA ALA A 101 -2.08 -0.57 -8.48
C ALA A 101 -2.16 -1.99 -9.05
N ARG A 102 -3.36 -2.52 -9.36
CA ARG A 102 -3.58 -3.87 -9.90
C ARG A 102 -2.69 -4.18 -11.09
N LYS A 103 -2.58 -3.24 -12.05
CA LYS A 103 -1.72 -3.39 -13.24
C LYS A 103 -0.24 -3.65 -12.91
N THR A 104 0.22 -3.33 -11.70
CA THR A 104 1.62 -3.59 -11.32
C THR A 104 1.97 -5.07 -11.23
N HIS A 105 0.97 -5.96 -11.15
CA HIS A 105 1.17 -7.41 -11.16
C HIS A 105 1.53 -7.97 -12.53
N GLU A 106 1.09 -7.31 -13.61
CA GLU A 106 1.46 -7.70 -14.98
C GLU A 106 2.99 -7.68 -15.20
N TYR A 107 3.72 -6.82 -14.48
CA TYR A 107 5.19 -6.82 -14.52
C TYR A 107 5.83 -8.05 -13.85
N LEU A 108 5.03 -8.88 -13.19
CA LEU A 108 5.45 -10.12 -12.53
C LEU A 108 4.99 -11.36 -13.31
N ASP A 109 4.40 -11.17 -14.49
CA ASP A 109 3.66 -12.18 -15.24
C ASP A 109 2.50 -12.80 -14.42
N LEU A 110 1.89 -11.97 -13.58
CA LEU A 110 0.71 -12.31 -12.79
C LEU A 110 -0.49 -11.48 -13.27
N ASP A 111 -1.71 -11.99 -13.08
CA ASP A 111 -2.88 -11.23 -13.47
C ASP A 111 -3.15 -10.04 -12.54
N SER A 112 -3.77 -8.99 -13.09
CA SER A 112 -4.15 -7.79 -12.35
C SER A 112 -5.43 -7.94 -11.53
N GLY A 113 -6.08 -9.10 -11.59
CA GLY A 113 -7.29 -9.46 -10.86
C GLY A 113 -6.99 -10.17 -9.54
N ALA A 114 -7.31 -11.47 -9.48
CA ALA A 114 -7.21 -12.27 -8.26
C ALA A 114 -5.76 -12.42 -7.75
N ASP A 115 -4.77 -12.47 -8.66
CA ASP A 115 -3.38 -12.58 -8.25
C ASP A 115 -2.90 -11.33 -7.48
N PHE A 116 -3.40 -10.13 -7.86
CA PHE A 116 -3.06 -8.92 -7.12
C PHE A 116 -3.51 -8.98 -5.66
N ASP A 117 -4.60 -9.65 -5.37
CA ASP A 117 -5.19 -9.75 -4.05
C ASP A 117 -4.60 -10.88 -3.20
N SER A 118 -4.10 -11.94 -3.84
CA SER A 118 -3.73 -13.21 -3.21
C SER A 118 -2.24 -13.59 -3.34
N ARG A 119 -1.53 -13.05 -4.32
CA ARG A 119 -0.10 -13.32 -4.56
C ARG A 119 0.74 -12.10 -4.19
N ILE A 120 1.19 -12.08 -2.94
CA ILE A 120 1.84 -10.90 -2.35
C ILE A 120 3.36 -11.07 -2.36
N VAL A 121 4.06 -10.12 -2.99
CA VAL A 121 5.53 -10.03 -2.89
C VAL A 121 5.91 -9.32 -1.61
N VAL A 122 6.82 -9.91 -0.85
CA VAL A 122 7.28 -9.44 0.46
C VAL A 122 8.78 -9.16 0.39
N LYS A 123 9.20 -7.92 0.58
CA LYS A 123 10.62 -7.53 0.62
C LYS A 123 11.17 -7.76 2.03
N VAL A 124 11.57 -9.00 2.34
CA VAL A 124 11.91 -9.41 3.70
C VAL A 124 13.08 -8.66 4.33
N ASN A 125 13.96 -8.07 3.51
CA ASN A 125 15.08 -7.23 3.96
C ASN A 125 14.76 -5.72 3.93
N ALA A 126 13.49 -5.31 3.88
CA ALA A 126 13.11 -3.90 3.67
C ALA A 126 13.71 -2.97 4.73
N ALA A 127 13.63 -3.34 6.01
CA ALA A 127 14.14 -2.50 7.11
C ALA A 127 15.66 -2.29 7.04
N GLU A 128 16.41 -3.36 6.75
CA GLU A 128 17.87 -3.29 6.56
C GLU A 128 18.23 -2.38 5.39
N ARG A 129 17.54 -2.55 4.26
CA ARG A 129 17.78 -1.74 3.05
C ARG A 129 17.47 -0.27 3.28
N VAL A 130 16.32 0.04 3.92
CA VAL A 130 15.96 1.42 4.27
C VAL A 130 17.05 2.07 5.13
N ARG A 131 17.54 1.38 6.17
CA ARG A 131 18.62 1.90 7.00
C ARG A 131 19.89 2.19 6.21
N ALA A 132 20.30 1.29 5.32
CA ALA A 132 21.48 1.46 4.47
C ALA A 132 21.31 2.60 3.44
N GLU A 133 20.11 2.76 2.87
CA GLU A 133 19.82 3.80 1.90
C GLU A 133 19.74 5.19 2.52
N LEU A 134 19.19 5.31 3.75
CA LEU A 134 19.16 6.56 4.52
C LEU A 134 20.55 7.00 5.00
N ALA A 135 21.45 6.04 5.28
CA ALA A 135 22.83 6.31 5.68
C ALA A 135 23.73 6.69 4.49
N ALA A 136 23.28 6.53 3.25
CA ALA A 136 24.10 6.84 2.08
C ALA A 136 24.41 8.34 1.97
N PRO A 137 25.68 8.74 1.65
CA PRO A 137 26.07 10.16 1.59
C PRO A 137 25.26 11.02 0.59
N ARG A 138 24.64 10.37 -0.41
CA ARG A 138 23.79 11.04 -1.40
C ARG A 138 22.37 11.31 -0.91
N TRP A 139 21.94 10.71 0.20
CA TRP A 139 20.62 10.95 0.76
C TRP A 139 20.54 12.34 1.38
N ARG A 140 19.47 13.06 1.13
CA ARG A 140 19.29 14.46 1.56
C ARG A 140 18.24 14.67 2.65
N GLY A 141 17.72 13.58 3.25
CA GLY A 141 16.68 13.70 4.27
C GLY A 141 15.33 14.15 3.72
N GLU A 142 15.05 13.85 2.46
CA GLU A 142 13.79 14.24 1.81
C GLU A 142 12.62 13.44 2.38
N HIS A 143 11.42 14.04 2.32
CA HIS A 143 10.20 13.39 2.79
C HIS A 143 9.89 12.10 2.01
N ILE A 144 9.55 11.04 2.73
CA ILE A 144 9.17 9.73 2.16
C ILE A 144 7.70 9.46 2.44
N ALA A 145 6.92 9.13 1.39
CA ALA A 145 5.54 8.70 1.50
C ALA A 145 5.41 7.17 1.46
N MET A 146 4.59 6.60 2.32
CA MET A 146 4.29 5.16 2.39
C MET A 146 2.80 4.90 2.16
N GLY A 147 2.46 3.69 1.65
CA GLY A 147 1.08 3.34 1.33
C GLY A 147 0.55 3.97 0.04
N THR A 148 1.41 4.48 -0.82
CA THR A 148 1.05 5.24 -2.03
C THR A 148 0.80 4.36 -3.26
N ASN A 149 1.21 3.10 -3.23
CA ASN A 149 0.97 2.14 -4.31
C ASN A 149 0.26 0.88 -3.78
N VAL A 150 0.79 0.29 -2.74
CA VAL A 150 0.14 -0.79 -1.99
C VAL A 150 0.09 -0.41 -0.51
N ASP A 151 -0.89 -0.91 0.20
CA ASP A 151 -1.03 -0.60 1.62
C ASP A 151 0.09 -1.27 2.42
N CYS A 152 0.84 -0.48 3.18
CA CYS A 152 1.93 -0.98 4.01
C CYS A 152 1.44 -1.66 5.29
N TYR A 153 0.18 -1.44 5.69
CA TYR A 153 -0.48 -2.11 6.82
C TYR A 153 -1.57 -3.09 6.38
N GLN A 154 -1.44 -3.66 5.17
CA GLN A 154 -2.29 -4.75 4.74
C GLN A 154 -2.12 -6.00 5.63
N ARG A 155 -2.99 -7.01 5.48
CA ARG A 155 -2.99 -8.23 6.32
C ARG A 155 -1.63 -8.93 6.40
N ALA A 156 -0.84 -8.92 5.31
CA ALA A 156 0.52 -9.47 5.28
C ALA A 156 1.42 -8.87 6.37
N GLU A 157 1.23 -7.60 6.71
CA GLU A 157 2.01 -6.91 7.75
C GLU A 157 1.78 -7.49 9.16
N GLY A 158 0.62 -8.09 9.42
CA GLY A 158 0.37 -8.82 10.66
C GLY A 158 1.33 -9.99 10.87
N ARG A 159 1.73 -10.65 9.77
CA ARG A 159 2.67 -11.77 9.76
C ARG A 159 4.13 -11.33 9.66
N TYR A 160 4.44 -10.50 8.65
CA TYR A 160 5.84 -10.19 8.32
C TYR A 160 6.45 -9.08 9.16
N ARG A 161 5.65 -8.20 9.73
CA ARG A 161 6.05 -7.12 10.64
C ARG A 161 7.24 -6.30 10.11
N LEU A 162 7.17 -5.88 8.83
CA LEU A 162 8.24 -5.10 8.21
C LEU A 162 8.22 -3.63 8.66
N MET A 163 7.03 -3.10 8.92
CA MET A 163 6.84 -1.69 9.26
C MET A 163 7.57 -1.26 10.54
N PRO A 164 7.59 -2.03 11.66
CA PRO A 164 8.35 -1.63 12.85
C PRO A 164 9.81 -1.36 12.55
N GLY A 165 10.47 -2.24 11.76
CA GLY A 165 11.88 -2.06 11.39
C GLY A 165 12.12 -0.88 10.44
N ILE A 166 11.18 -0.60 9.53
CA ILE A 166 11.22 0.56 8.62
C ILE A 166 11.05 1.86 9.42
N LEU A 167 10.06 1.90 10.33
CA LEU A 167 9.81 3.07 11.18
C LEU A 167 10.99 3.37 12.11
N ALA A 168 11.59 2.32 12.71
CA ALA A 168 12.80 2.48 13.51
C ALA A 168 13.96 3.07 12.68
N ALA A 169 14.16 2.62 11.44
CA ALA A 169 15.19 3.18 10.56
C ALA A 169 14.93 4.67 10.22
N LEU A 170 13.68 5.05 9.96
CA LEU A 170 13.27 6.44 9.68
C LEU A 170 13.42 7.32 10.91
N ARG A 171 13.02 6.85 12.10
CA ARG A 171 13.21 7.52 13.38
C ARG A 171 14.69 7.77 13.66
N ASP A 172 15.54 6.74 13.54
CA ASP A 172 16.96 6.81 13.85
C ASP A 172 17.71 7.77 12.92
N ALA A 173 17.30 7.86 11.65
CA ALA A 173 17.79 8.82 10.67
C ALA A 173 17.15 10.22 10.78
N ALA A 174 16.20 10.44 11.69
CA ALA A 174 15.38 11.64 11.78
C ALA A 174 14.79 12.05 10.41
N ASN A 175 14.41 11.08 9.59
CA ASN A 175 13.90 11.33 8.23
C ASN A 175 12.39 11.59 8.24
N PRO A 176 11.90 12.71 7.65
CA PRO A 176 10.47 12.99 7.61
C PRO A 176 9.72 11.99 6.72
N PHE A 177 8.54 11.58 7.17
CA PHE A 177 7.70 10.63 6.42
C PHE A 177 6.21 10.83 6.66
N SER A 178 5.43 10.24 5.78
CA SER A 178 3.98 10.11 5.95
C SER A 178 3.48 8.72 5.53
N ILE A 179 2.38 8.32 6.13
CA ILE A 179 1.73 7.02 5.90
C ILE A 179 0.29 7.26 5.46
N LEU A 180 -0.11 6.64 4.37
CA LEU A 180 -1.51 6.51 3.96
C LEU A 180 -1.90 5.03 4.04
N THR A 181 -2.96 4.69 4.77
CA THR A 181 -3.38 3.31 4.94
C THR A 181 -4.89 3.16 5.09
N LYS A 182 -5.40 1.97 4.81
CA LYS A 182 -6.70 1.46 5.26
C LYS A 182 -6.57 0.54 6.48
N GLY A 183 -5.34 0.10 6.77
CA GLY A 183 -5.06 -0.90 7.80
C GLY A 183 -5.04 -0.31 9.21
N THR A 184 -5.79 -0.92 10.12
CA THR A 184 -5.79 -0.54 11.55
C THR A 184 -4.55 -1.03 12.31
N LEU A 185 -3.73 -1.87 11.67
CA LEU A 185 -2.44 -2.33 12.23
C LEU A 185 -1.44 -1.18 12.48
N ILE A 186 -1.66 0.01 11.91
CA ILE A 186 -0.86 1.20 12.24
C ILE A 186 -0.86 1.50 13.74
N LEU A 187 -1.94 1.20 14.46
CA LEU A 187 -2.03 1.40 15.90
C LEU A 187 -1.06 0.51 16.71
N ARG A 188 -0.67 -0.65 16.17
CA ARG A 188 0.37 -1.50 16.79
C ARG A 188 1.70 -0.76 16.91
N ASP A 189 1.99 0.08 15.91
CA ASP A 189 3.27 0.77 15.80
C ASP A 189 3.20 2.22 16.33
N LEU A 190 2.10 2.60 17.01
CA LEU A 190 1.91 3.93 17.58
C LEU A 190 3.08 4.38 18.49
N PRO A 191 3.67 3.55 19.37
CA PRO A 191 4.84 3.96 20.14
C PRO A 191 6.01 4.40 19.27
N LEU A 192 6.30 3.69 18.19
CA LEU A 192 7.37 4.06 17.25
C LEU A 192 7.06 5.34 16.46
N LEU A 193 5.78 5.58 16.14
CA LEU A 193 5.36 6.83 15.50
C LEU A 193 5.55 8.02 16.42
N LEU A 194 5.25 7.89 17.71
CA LEU A 194 5.46 8.91 18.73
C LEU A 194 6.96 9.21 18.91
N GLU A 195 7.79 8.18 19.08
CA GLU A 195 9.25 8.34 19.17
C GLU A 195 9.83 9.02 17.91
N ALA A 196 9.30 8.70 16.72
CA ALA A 196 9.70 9.34 15.49
C ALA A 196 9.25 10.81 15.43
N ALA A 197 8.05 11.12 15.92
CA ALA A 197 7.51 12.48 15.93
C ALA A 197 8.29 13.45 16.84
N GLU A 198 8.98 12.93 17.86
CA GLU A 198 9.91 13.70 18.68
C GLU A 198 11.17 14.15 17.90
N ARG A 199 11.52 13.43 16.84
CA ARG A 199 12.77 13.63 16.10
C ARG A 199 12.58 14.23 14.71
N THR A 200 11.42 14.02 14.10
CA THR A 200 11.14 14.47 12.73
C THR A 200 9.65 14.66 12.49
N ARG A 201 9.28 15.18 11.31
CA ARG A 201 7.87 15.31 10.93
C ARG A 201 7.28 13.95 10.55
N VAL A 202 6.26 13.56 11.27
CA VAL A 202 5.46 12.36 11.00
C VAL A 202 4.04 12.78 10.63
N GLY A 203 3.51 12.26 9.54
CA GLY A 203 2.13 12.45 9.14
C GLY A 203 1.42 11.12 8.93
N ALA A 204 0.15 11.06 9.27
CA ALA A 204 -0.71 9.91 9.01
C ALA A 204 -1.97 10.32 8.26
N ALA A 205 -2.45 9.46 7.41
CA ALA A 205 -3.79 9.56 6.83
C ALA A 205 -4.41 8.18 6.69
N VAL A 206 -5.70 8.10 6.98
CA VAL A 206 -6.47 6.86 6.80
C VAL A 206 -7.44 7.06 5.63
N SER A 207 -7.48 6.06 4.73
CA SER A 207 -8.40 6.11 3.59
C SER A 207 -9.78 5.58 3.98
N VAL A 208 -10.82 6.43 3.81
CA VAL A 208 -12.23 6.09 4.04
C VAL A 208 -13.04 6.61 2.85
N GLY A 209 -13.31 5.76 1.86
CA GLY A 209 -14.03 6.14 0.63
C GLY A 209 -15.55 6.22 0.82
N THR A 210 -16.08 5.56 1.82
CA THR A 210 -17.50 5.56 2.21
C THR A 210 -17.64 5.22 3.68
N ALA A 211 -18.67 5.74 4.33
CA ALA A 211 -19.07 5.35 5.69
C ALA A 211 -20.06 4.17 5.70
N ASP A 212 -20.62 3.83 4.54
CA ASP A 212 -21.50 2.67 4.39
C ASP A 212 -20.70 1.37 4.50
N ARG A 213 -21.04 0.56 5.51
CA ARG A 213 -20.35 -0.69 5.83
C ARG A 213 -20.55 -1.74 4.73
N ASP A 214 -21.75 -1.84 4.18
CA ASP A 214 -22.09 -2.90 3.22
C ASP A 214 -21.47 -2.58 1.87
N LEU A 215 -21.52 -1.32 1.43
CA LEU A 215 -20.81 -0.88 0.26
C LEU A 215 -19.29 -1.05 0.42
N ALA A 216 -18.72 -0.66 1.56
CA ALA A 216 -17.30 -0.84 1.82
C ALA A 216 -16.88 -2.31 1.72
N ARG A 217 -17.70 -3.24 2.26
CA ARG A 217 -17.43 -4.67 2.18
C ARG A 217 -17.47 -5.21 0.75
N LEU A 218 -18.30 -4.65 -0.10
CA LEU A 218 -18.38 -5.01 -1.52
C LEU A 218 -17.17 -4.49 -2.30
N VAL A 219 -16.79 -3.23 -2.11
CA VAL A 219 -15.74 -2.58 -2.93
C VAL A 219 -14.33 -2.76 -2.39
N GLU A 220 -14.17 -3.10 -1.10
CA GLU A 220 -12.90 -3.26 -0.37
C GLU A 220 -12.93 -4.51 0.54
N PRO A 221 -13.17 -5.72 0.00
CA PRO A 221 -13.55 -6.91 0.77
C PRO A 221 -12.51 -7.37 1.80
N GLY A 222 -11.24 -7.04 1.60
CA GLY A 222 -10.14 -7.40 2.50
C GLY A 222 -9.69 -6.29 3.44
N ALA A 223 -10.29 -5.09 3.35
CA ALA A 223 -9.92 -3.97 4.22
C ALA A 223 -10.74 -3.96 5.52
N PRO A 224 -10.23 -3.37 6.61
CA PRO A 224 -11.01 -3.12 7.82
C PRO A 224 -12.26 -2.28 7.53
N PRO A 225 -13.37 -2.47 8.26
CA PRO A 225 -14.59 -1.70 8.04
C PRO A 225 -14.37 -0.20 8.32
N PRO A 226 -15.18 0.69 7.71
CA PRO A 226 -15.03 2.16 7.86
C PRO A 226 -14.97 2.62 9.32
N ARG A 227 -15.83 2.08 10.18
CA ARG A 227 -15.85 2.39 11.61
C ARG A 227 -14.49 2.14 12.28
N ALA A 228 -13.89 0.97 12.07
CA ALA A 228 -12.61 0.65 12.66
C ALA A 228 -11.48 1.57 12.16
N ARG A 229 -11.57 2.03 10.90
CA ARG A 229 -10.64 3.01 10.33
C ARG A 229 -10.80 4.38 10.98
N LEU A 230 -12.02 4.82 11.25
CA LEU A 230 -12.30 6.08 11.95
C LEU A 230 -11.87 6.00 13.42
N GLU A 231 -12.06 4.87 14.08
CA GLU A 231 -11.53 4.61 15.42
C GLU A 231 -9.97 4.71 15.42
N ALA A 232 -9.31 4.25 14.35
CA ALA A 232 -7.87 4.41 14.22
C ALA A 232 -7.45 5.88 14.00
N VAL A 233 -8.24 6.68 13.27
CA VAL A 233 -8.03 8.13 13.13
C VAL A 233 -8.11 8.81 14.49
N ALA A 234 -9.14 8.52 15.27
CA ALA A 234 -9.32 9.08 16.61
C ALA A 234 -8.14 8.74 17.52
N ALA A 235 -7.78 7.45 17.60
CA ALA A 235 -6.67 7.00 18.44
C ALA A 235 -5.32 7.64 18.08
N LEU A 236 -5.03 7.83 16.77
CA LEU A 236 -3.81 8.50 16.32
C LEU A 236 -3.79 9.97 16.74
N ASN A 237 -4.90 10.70 16.55
CA ASN A 237 -5.00 12.11 16.92
C ASN A 237 -4.98 12.32 18.44
N GLU A 238 -5.67 11.49 19.20
CA GLU A 238 -5.64 11.50 20.67
C GLU A 238 -4.23 11.26 21.23
N ALA A 239 -3.44 10.44 20.54
CA ALA A 239 -2.04 10.19 20.91
C ALA A 239 -1.08 11.31 20.47
N GLY A 240 -1.53 12.29 19.67
CA GLY A 240 -0.70 13.39 19.20
C GLY A 240 -0.08 13.19 17.81
N ILE A 241 -0.42 12.11 17.10
CA ILE A 241 -0.04 11.92 15.69
C ILE A 241 -1.12 12.53 14.79
N GLY A 242 -0.83 13.69 14.18
CA GLY A 242 -1.78 14.34 13.27
C GLY A 242 -2.22 13.42 12.13
N CYS A 243 -3.47 12.92 12.21
CA CYS A 243 -4.05 12.01 11.24
C CYS A 243 -5.21 12.65 10.50
N GLY A 244 -5.06 12.77 9.17
CA GLY A 244 -6.13 13.17 8.27
C GLY A 244 -6.87 11.98 7.67
N VAL A 245 -7.93 12.26 6.90
CA VAL A 245 -8.66 11.25 6.14
C VAL A 245 -8.58 11.55 4.65
N LEU A 246 -8.20 10.52 3.87
CA LEU A 246 -8.38 10.52 2.43
C LEU A 246 -9.72 9.86 2.11
N MET A 247 -10.72 10.67 1.76
CA MET A 247 -12.01 10.20 1.25
C MET A 247 -11.85 9.81 -0.23
N GLY A 248 -11.29 8.61 -0.43
CA GLY A 248 -10.84 8.18 -1.76
C GLY A 248 -10.86 6.66 -1.98
N PRO A 249 -11.49 6.28 -3.11
CA PRO A 249 -12.23 7.15 -4.02
C PRO A 249 -13.67 7.38 -3.59
N VAL A 250 -14.22 8.53 -3.96
CA VAL A 250 -15.69 8.71 -4.09
C VAL A 250 -16.08 8.04 -5.40
N ILE A 251 -16.97 7.05 -5.31
CA ILE A 251 -17.38 6.23 -6.46
C ILE A 251 -18.71 6.76 -7.00
N PRO A 252 -18.76 7.28 -8.25
CA PRO A 252 -19.99 7.78 -8.85
C PRO A 252 -21.13 6.75 -8.78
N TYR A 253 -22.31 7.21 -8.45
CA TYR A 253 -23.55 6.44 -8.27
C TYR A 253 -23.57 5.47 -7.08
N LEU A 254 -22.41 5.14 -6.47
CA LEU A 254 -22.35 4.21 -5.36
C LEU A 254 -22.11 4.92 -4.01
N SER A 255 -21.27 5.96 -3.98
CA SER A 255 -20.90 6.64 -2.72
C SER A 255 -20.93 8.17 -2.82
N ASP A 256 -21.55 8.74 -3.86
CA ASP A 256 -21.51 10.18 -4.16
C ASP A 256 -22.83 10.92 -3.95
N SER A 257 -23.88 10.24 -3.42
CA SER A 257 -25.11 10.95 -3.08
C SER A 257 -24.85 12.00 -1.98
N PRO A 258 -25.55 13.15 -1.99
CA PRO A 258 -25.37 14.19 -0.97
C PRO A 258 -25.47 13.66 0.45
N ALA A 259 -26.44 12.76 0.72
CA ALA A 259 -26.62 12.17 2.05
C ALA A 259 -25.46 11.26 2.48
N GLN A 260 -24.89 10.47 1.54
CA GLN A 260 -23.73 9.63 1.82
C GLN A 260 -22.48 10.47 2.07
N LEU A 261 -22.25 11.51 1.27
CA LEU A 261 -21.12 12.41 1.44
C LEU A 261 -21.21 13.17 2.77
N GLU A 262 -22.38 13.71 3.10
CA GLU A 262 -22.62 14.40 4.37
C GLU A 262 -22.39 13.46 5.57
N SER A 263 -22.93 12.26 5.51
CA SER A 263 -22.74 11.24 6.56
C SER A 263 -21.28 10.88 6.74
N ALA A 264 -20.54 10.66 5.64
CA ALA A 264 -19.12 10.34 5.68
C ALA A 264 -18.29 11.48 6.27
N VAL A 265 -18.51 12.72 5.82
CA VAL A 265 -17.78 13.90 6.31
C VAL A 265 -18.07 14.14 7.79
N ARG A 266 -19.33 13.98 8.23
CA ARG A 266 -19.70 14.10 9.64
C ARG A 266 -18.97 13.07 10.52
N GLN A 267 -19.00 11.80 10.14
CA GLN A 267 -18.30 10.75 10.87
C GLN A 267 -16.78 10.95 10.91
N ILE A 268 -16.18 11.47 9.82
CA ILE A 268 -14.76 11.82 9.75
C ILE A 268 -14.43 12.98 10.70
N ALA A 269 -15.30 13.99 10.76
CA ALA A 269 -15.14 15.10 11.69
C ALA A 269 -15.28 14.66 13.15
N ASP A 270 -16.29 13.82 13.44
CA ASP A 270 -16.51 13.24 14.77
C ASP A 270 -15.34 12.38 15.25
N ALA A 271 -14.60 11.75 14.32
CA ALA A 271 -13.36 11.02 14.62
C ALA A 271 -12.16 11.95 14.86
N GLY A 272 -12.33 13.27 14.81
CA GLY A 272 -11.28 14.23 15.10
C GLY A 272 -10.19 14.33 14.01
N ALA A 273 -10.49 13.99 12.75
CA ALA A 273 -9.54 14.07 11.66
C ALA A 273 -9.02 15.51 11.47
N VAL A 274 -7.68 15.70 11.42
CA VAL A 274 -7.07 17.03 11.27
C VAL A 274 -7.25 17.61 9.87
N SER A 275 -7.58 16.79 8.89
CA SER A 275 -7.88 17.20 7.51
C SER A 275 -8.69 16.15 6.78
N VAL A 276 -9.41 16.59 5.75
CA VAL A 276 -10.13 15.70 4.80
C VAL A 276 -9.76 16.10 3.39
N SER A 277 -9.41 15.11 2.57
CA SER A 277 -9.21 15.29 1.13
C SER A 277 -10.08 14.29 0.39
N ALA A 278 -10.83 14.74 -0.60
CA ALA A 278 -11.67 13.86 -1.42
C ALA A 278 -11.06 13.65 -2.81
N ILE A 279 -11.11 12.40 -3.30
CA ILE A 279 -10.66 12.05 -4.65
C ILE A 279 -11.76 11.23 -5.32
N THR A 280 -12.20 11.67 -6.50
CA THR A 280 -13.13 10.92 -7.34
C THR A 280 -12.44 9.69 -7.93
N LEU A 281 -13.22 8.63 -8.15
CA LEU A 281 -12.75 7.41 -8.78
C LEU A 281 -12.06 7.69 -10.12
N HIS A 282 -10.83 7.22 -10.24
CA HIS A 282 -10.06 7.26 -11.48
C HIS A 282 -9.60 5.85 -11.85
N LEU A 283 -10.19 5.29 -12.89
CA LEU A 283 -9.90 3.95 -13.38
C LEU A 283 -8.83 3.98 -14.46
N ARG A 284 -7.73 3.31 -14.21
CA ARG A 284 -6.65 3.10 -15.17
C ARG A 284 -6.82 1.79 -15.93
N PRO A 285 -6.18 1.62 -17.10
CA PRO A 285 -6.12 0.32 -17.77
C PRO A 285 -5.68 -0.80 -16.80
N GLY A 286 -6.28 -1.96 -16.91
CA GLY A 286 -6.16 -3.08 -15.97
C GLY A 286 -7.15 -3.00 -14.80
N ALA A 287 -7.11 -1.91 -14.03
CA ALA A 287 -8.09 -1.68 -12.95
C ALA A 287 -9.49 -1.38 -13.48
N ARG A 288 -9.58 -0.72 -14.64
CA ARG A 288 -10.86 -0.41 -15.28
C ARG A 288 -11.60 -1.67 -15.72
N GLU A 289 -10.90 -2.55 -16.40
CA GLU A 289 -11.47 -3.81 -16.90
C GLU A 289 -11.93 -4.68 -15.74
N TRP A 290 -11.14 -4.78 -14.69
CA TRP A 290 -11.48 -5.49 -13.46
C TRP A 290 -12.72 -4.90 -12.78
N PHE A 291 -12.75 -3.59 -12.56
CA PHE A 291 -13.85 -2.91 -11.88
C PHE A 291 -15.16 -3.00 -12.68
N LEU A 292 -15.10 -2.87 -14.01
CA LEU A 292 -16.27 -3.02 -14.86
C LEU A 292 -16.79 -4.46 -14.93
N ALA A 293 -15.92 -5.46 -14.85
CA ALA A 293 -16.34 -6.86 -14.72
C ALA A 293 -17.05 -7.08 -13.39
N TRP A 294 -16.45 -6.61 -12.30
CA TRP A 294 -17.06 -6.66 -10.98
C TRP A 294 -18.45 -5.98 -10.92
N LEU A 295 -18.61 -4.80 -11.53
CA LEU A 295 -19.91 -4.11 -11.59
C LEU A 295 -21.00 -4.88 -12.34
N ARG A 296 -20.66 -5.77 -13.27
CA ARG A 296 -21.65 -6.59 -13.98
C ARG A 296 -22.14 -7.78 -13.16
N GLU A 297 -21.40 -8.16 -12.15
CA GLU A 297 -21.71 -9.29 -11.28
C GLU A 297 -22.48 -8.88 -10.02
N HIS A 298 -22.46 -7.57 -9.70
CA HIS A 298 -23.07 -6.97 -8.50
C HIS A 298 -24.07 -5.86 -8.84
#